data_91e934adc1e2a53192de2719927061eb
#
_entry.id   91e934adc1e2a53192de2719927061eb
#
_cell.length_a   1.000
_cell.length_b   1.000
_cell.length_c   1.000
_cell.angle_alpha   90.00
_cell.angle_beta   90.00
_cell.angle_gamma   90.00
#
_symmetry.space_group_name_H-M   'P 1'
#
loop_
_entity.id
_entity.type
_entity.pdbx_description
1 polymer ?
#
loop_
_entity_poly.entity_id
_entity_poly.type
_entity_poly.pdbx_seq_one_letter_code
_entity_poly.pdbx_strand_id
1 'polypeptide(L)' 'MRVLYIGMYSQDGQKGLESSSLEKRKEAAAAIAKAAGGELLDLMYLQGDYDMAALMELPSIEAASGLLKAVRDSGA' A
#
# COMPACT_ATOMS: atom_id res chain seq x y z
N MET A 1 10.32 -1.07 -12.37
CA MET A 1 10.16 0.39 -12.23
C MET A 1 9.74 0.73 -10.81
N ARG A 2 10.16 1.86 -10.32
CA ARG A 2 9.74 2.31 -8.99
C ARG A 2 8.44 3.08 -9.07
N VAL A 3 7.55 2.78 -8.15
CA VAL A 3 6.23 3.41 -8.08
C VAL A 3 6.02 3.92 -6.66
N LEU A 4 5.57 5.16 -6.54
CA LEU A 4 5.18 5.74 -5.26
C LEU A 4 3.67 5.86 -5.22
N TYR A 5 3.05 5.16 -4.29
CA TYR A 5 1.63 5.30 -4.02
C TYR A 5 1.43 6.26 -2.86
N ILE A 6 0.56 7.23 -3.05
CA ILE A 6 0.15 8.16 -2.00
C ILE A 6 -1.36 8.07 -1.90
N GLY A 7 -1.86 7.82 -0.70
CA GLY A 7 -3.28 7.61 -0.56
C GLY A 7 -3.81 7.85 0.83
N MET A 8 -5.13 7.73 0.93
CA MET A 8 -5.86 7.84 2.18
C MET A 8 -6.47 6.48 2.51
N TYR A 9 -6.46 6.14 3.80
CA TYR A 9 -7.20 4.97 4.25
C TYR A 9 -8.69 5.29 4.28
N SER A 10 -9.52 4.29 3.94
CA SER A 10 -10.96 4.35 4.22
C SER A 10 -11.19 4.36 5.73
N GLN A 11 -12.45 4.61 6.16
CA GLN A 11 -12.79 4.51 7.58
C GLN A 11 -12.46 3.12 8.14
N ASP A 12 -12.76 2.08 7.38
CA ASP A 12 -12.45 0.71 7.80
C ASP A 12 -10.93 0.47 7.84
N GLY A 13 -10.20 1.03 6.90
CA GLY A 13 -8.74 0.97 6.90
C GLY A 13 -8.14 1.70 8.10
N GLN A 14 -8.68 2.85 8.48
CA GLN A 14 -8.23 3.59 9.66
C GLN A 14 -8.50 2.83 10.95
N LYS A 15 -9.67 2.20 11.07
CA LYS A 15 -9.97 1.35 12.22
C LYS A 15 -9.01 0.17 12.32
N GLY A 16 -8.69 -0.45 11.18
CA GLY A 16 -7.68 -1.49 11.12
C GLY A 16 -6.31 -1.00 11.55
N LEU A 17 -5.96 0.24 11.20
CA LEU A 17 -4.71 0.86 11.59
C LEU A 17 -4.63 1.07 13.11
N GLU A 18 -5.72 1.49 13.74
CA GLU A 18 -5.80 1.65 15.19
C GLU A 18 -5.61 0.32 15.92
N SER A 19 -6.05 -0.77 15.34
CA SER A 19 -5.98 -2.11 15.95
C SER A 19 -4.75 -2.91 15.51
N SER A 20 -3.95 -2.41 14.58
CA SER A 20 -2.79 -3.11 14.01
C SER A 20 -1.53 -2.25 14.11
N SER A 21 -0.38 -2.92 14.23
CA SER A 21 0.91 -2.23 14.22
C SER A 21 1.30 -1.82 12.80
N LEU A 22 2.23 -0.86 12.71
CA LEU A 22 2.85 -0.47 11.44
C LEU A 22 3.51 -1.68 10.77
N GLU A 23 4.13 -2.56 11.55
CA GLU A 23 4.78 -3.75 11.02
C GLU A 23 3.81 -4.68 10.31
N LYS A 24 2.62 -4.88 10.88
CA LYS A 24 1.58 -5.69 10.23
C LYS A 24 1.11 -5.06 8.93
N ARG A 25 1.00 -3.75 8.87
CA ARG A 25 0.67 -3.03 7.66
C ARG A 25 1.75 -3.18 6.59
N LYS A 26 3.01 -3.10 7.02
CA LYS A 26 4.15 -3.33 6.11
C LYS A 26 4.14 -4.76 5.56
N GLU A 27 3.88 -5.75 6.39
CA GLU A 27 3.78 -7.15 5.96
C GLU A 27 2.67 -7.34 4.93
N ALA A 28 1.50 -6.76 5.16
CA ALA A 28 0.39 -6.84 4.23
C ALA A 28 0.73 -6.17 2.89
N ALA A 29 1.32 -4.98 2.94
CA ALA A 29 1.72 -4.26 1.72
C ALA A 29 2.83 -5.01 0.97
N ALA A 30 3.78 -5.60 1.69
CA ALA A 30 4.84 -6.40 1.10
C ALA A 30 4.29 -7.65 0.39
N ALA A 31 3.29 -8.30 0.98
CA ALA A 31 2.64 -9.46 0.38
C ALA A 31 1.91 -9.05 -0.92
N ILE A 32 1.24 -7.91 -0.92
CA ILE A 32 0.55 -7.39 -2.10
C ILE A 32 1.56 -7.08 -3.22
N ALA A 33 2.67 -6.41 -2.88
CA ALA A 33 3.71 -6.09 -3.85
C ALA A 33 4.32 -7.36 -4.45
N LYS A 34 4.57 -8.35 -3.61
CA LYS A 34 5.13 -9.64 -4.06
C LYS A 34 4.17 -10.38 -4.97
N ALA A 35 2.88 -10.36 -4.67
CA ALA A 35 1.85 -10.97 -5.51
C ALA A 35 1.79 -10.31 -6.90
N ALA A 36 2.14 -9.03 -6.99
CA ALA A 36 2.22 -8.30 -8.25
C ALA A 36 3.56 -8.53 -9.00
N GLY A 37 4.43 -9.36 -8.46
CA GLY A 37 5.74 -9.66 -9.06
C GLY A 37 6.84 -8.68 -8.69
N GLY A 38 6.63 -7.86 -7.67
CA GLY A 38 7.57 -6.83 -7.26
C GLY A 38 7.97 -6.93 -5.79
N GLU A 39 8.34 -5.79 -5.22
CA GLU A 39 8.86 -5.70 -3.87
C GLU A 39 8.44 -4.38 -3.23
N LEU A 40 8.06 -4.42 -1.96
CA LEU A 40 7.85 -3.22 -1.16
C LEU A 40 9.22 -2.71 -0.67
N LEU A 41 9.55 -1.46 -1.01
CA LEU A 41 10.80 -0.84 -0.58
C LEU A 41 10.62 -0.07 0.72
N ASP A 42 9.50 0.62 0.89
CA ASP A 42 9.21 1.37 2.11
C ASP A 42 7.71 1.64 2.24
N LEU A 43 7.27 1.84 3.46
CA LEU A 43 5.91 2.25 3.78
C LEU A 43 5.98 3.28 4.90
N MET A 44 5.37 4.44 4.67
CA MET A 44 5.41 5.56 5.60
C MET A 44 4.01 6.09 5.85
N TYR A 45 3.77 6.56 7.06
CA TYR A 45 2.59 7.34 7.37
C TYR A 45 2.86 8.81 7.10
N LEU A 46 1.83 9.51 6.64
CA LEU A 46 1.88 10.93 6.35
C LEU A 46 0.91 11.67 7.25
N GLN A 47 1.24 12.92 7.54
CA GLN A 47 0.33 13.85 8.19
C GLN A 47 -0.14 14.89 7.18
N GLY A 48 -1.43 15.17 7.16
CA GLY A 48 -2.02 16.12 6.22
C GLY A 48 -3.17 15.50 5.43
N ASP A 49 -3.25 15.85 4.15
CA ASP A 49 -4.35 15.41 3.29
C ASP A 49 -4.27 13.92 2.93
N TYR A 50 -3.11 13.33 3.02
CA TYR A 50 -2.89 11.92 2.71
C TYR A 50 -2.36 11.20 3.93
N ASP A 51 -2.73 9.93 4.07
CA ASP A 51 -2.42 9.13 5.26
C ASP A 51 -1.17 8.28 5.11
N MET A 52 -0.83 7.89 3.90
CA MET A 52 0.28 6.95 3.70
C MET A 52 0.98 7.16 2.35
N ALA A 53 2.25 6.75 2.32
CA ALA A 53 3.03 6.61 1.10
C ALA A 53 3.70 5.25 1.08
N ALA A 54 3.61 4.55 -0.03
CA ALA A 54 4.25 3.25 -0.23
C ALA A 54 5.16 3.30 -1.45
N LEU A 55 6.43 2.98 -1.27
CA LEU A 55 7.40 2.92 -2.36
C LEU A 55 7.61 1.45 -2.72
N MET A 56 7.39 1.12 -3.98
CA MET A 56 7.48 -0.25 -4.48
C MET A 56 8.28 -0.35 -5.75
N GLU A 57 8.96 -1.47 -5.93
CA GLU A 57 9.57 -1.85 -7.21
C GLU A 57 8.62 -2.84 -7.88
N LEU A 58 8.14 -2.52 -9.09
CA LEU A 58 7.19 -3.33 -9.82
C LEU A 58 7.69 -3.59 -11.23
N PRO A 59 7.31 -4.72 -11.86
CA PRO A 59 7.84 -5.09 -13.17
C PRO A 59 7.31 -4.23 -14.32
N SER A 60 6.11 -3.64 -14.17
CA SER A 60 5.47 -2.91 -15.26
C SER A 60 4.39 -1.95 -14.76
N ILE A 61 3.94 -1.06 -15.65
CA ILE A 61 2.81 -0.17 -15.39
C ILE A 61 1.52 -0.98 -15.18
N GLU A 62 1.36 -2.05 -15.93
CA GLU A 62 0.20 -2.93 -15.80
C GLU A 62 0.14 -3.57 -14.41
N ALA A 63 1.28 -4.00 -13.89
CA ALA A 63 1.36 -4.54 -12.52
C ALA A 63 1.02 -3.46 -11.50
N ALA A 64 1.48 -2.23 -11.69
CA ALA A 64 1.17 -1.12 -10.80
C ALA A 64 -0.32 -0.79 -10.79
N SER A 65 -0.96 -0.77 -11.96
CA SER A 65 -2.40 -0.52 -12.09
C SER A 65 -3.23 -1.63 -11.45
N GLY A 66 -2.83 -2.88 -11.65
CA GLY A 66 -3.49 -4.04 -11.05
C GLY A 66 -3.39 -4.03 -9.52
N LEU A 67 -2.24 -3.66 -9.00
CA LEU A 67 -2.03 -3.54 -7.55
C LEU A 67 -2.91 -2.45 -6.96
N LEU A 68 -2.99 -1.29 -7.59
CA LEU A 68 -3.83 -0.19 -7.14
C LEU A 68 -5.30 -0.61 -7.08
N LYS A 69 -5.78 -1.32 -8.08
CA LYS A 69 -7.14 -1.84 -8.10
C LYS A 69 -7.38 -2.84 -6.97
N ALA A 70 -6.43 -3.74 -6.73
CA ALA A 70 -6.54 -4.72 -5.66
C ALA A 70 -6.63 -4.04 -4.28
N VAL A 71 -5.84 -3.00 -4.06
CA VAL A 71 -5.87 -2.23 -2.81
C VAL A 71 -7.22 -1.54 -2.62
N ARG A 72 -7.76 -0.94 -3.68
CA ARG A 72 -9.09 -0.30 -3.62
C ARG A 72 -10.20 -1.31 -3.36
N ASP A 73 -10.15 -2.45 -4.02
CA ASP A 73 -11.15 -3.50 -3.87
C ASP A 73 -11.12 -4.14 -2.47
N SER A 74 -9.98 -4.08 -1.78
CA SER A 74 -9.85 -4.59 -0.41
C SER A 74 -10.47 -3.68 0.65
N GLY A 75 -10.87 -2.45 0.29
CA GLY A 75 -11.44 -1.49 1.22
C GLY A 75 -10.42 -0.78 2.12
N ALA A 76 -9.16 -0.86 1.77
CA ALA A 76 -8.10 -0.23 2.54
C ALA A 76 -7.98 1.27 2.26
#